data_bb426b393139615ca1d828dd3e0ffab8
#
_entry.id   bb426b393139615ca1d828dd3e0ffab8
#
_cell.length_a   1.000
_cell.length_b   1.000
_cell.length_c   1.000
_cell.angle_alpha   90.00
_cell.angle_beta   90.00
_cell.angle_gamma   90.00
#
_symmetry.space_group_name_H-M   'P 1'
#
loop_
_entity.id
_entity.type
_entity.pdbx_description
1 polymer ?
#
loop_
_entity_poly.entity_id
_entity_poly.type
_entity_poly.pdbx_seq_one_letter_code
_entity_poly.pdbx_strand_id
1 'polypeptide(L)'
;MQDHGSLATFCGGIGGFKGLYNSFRFVMFVDDDVAQNYATLPVSFKDELPQMAEFITRANYGLKYGAFEMNYDNGDVRFHLTFPMAAIRADKMLLQMLLALPAQMLDKYAKGFTEVFMDLKTPEEAIKDCEMCMLDEIRAKRDEILKAPEEAIKDCEG
;
A
#
# COMPACT_ATOMS: atom_id res chain seq x y z
N MET A 1 -8.30 21.47 -12.51
CA MET A 1 -6.95 20.91 -12.21
C MET A 1 -6.01 22.10 -12.18
N GLN A 2 -5.69 22.63 -11.00
CA GLN A 2 -4.75 23.75 -10.88
C GLN A 2 -3.35 23.17 -11.12
N ASP A 3 -2.66 23.72 -12.09
CA ASP A 3 -1.26 23.44 -12.38
C ASP A 3 -0.42 24.07 -11.26
N HIS A 4 -0.25 23.34 -10.17
CA HIS A 4 0.76 23.67 -9.18
C HIS A 4 2.08 23.19 -9.78
N GLY A 5 2.89 24.14 -10.25
CA GLY A 5 4.17 23.86 -10.89
C GLY A 5 5.01 22.93 -10.03
N SER A 6 4.99 21.62 -10.34
CA SER A 6 5.81 20.66 -9.63
C SER A 6 7.27 20.92 -9.95
N LEU A 7 8.11 21.06 -8.92
CA LEU A 7 9.56 21.21 -9.07
C LEU A 7 10.17 19.98 -9.72
N ALA A 8 9.60 18.78 -9.49
CA ALA A 8 10.03 17.54 -10.09
C ALA A 8 8.88 16.54 -10.20
N THR A 9 8.88 15.78 -11.30
CA THR A 9 8.00 14.61 -11.50
C THR A 9 8.87 13.40 -11.80
N PHE A 10 8.66 12.33 -11.04
CA PHE A 10 9.36 11.06 -11.22
C PHE A 10 8.34 9.98 -11.59
N CYS A 11 8.63 9.21 -12.63
CA CYS A 11 7.80 8.09 -13.07
C CYS A 11 8.65 6.83 -13.21
N GLY A 12 8.07 5.68 -12.87
CA GLY A 12 8.78 4.42 -13.02
C GLY A 12 7.93 3.21 -12.66
N GLY A 13 8.58 2.05 -12.65
CA GLY A 13 8.05 0.80 -12.15
C GLY A 13 8.83 0.34 -10.93
N ILE A 14 8.14 -0.16 -9.94
CA ILE A 14 8.72 -0.84 -8.77
C ILE A 14 8.41 -2.31 -8.92
N GLY A 15 9.43 -3.16 -8.99
CA GLY A 15 9.31 -4.61 -9.12
C GLY A 15 9.86 -5.36 -7.91
N GLY A 16 9.83 -6.68 -7.99
CA GLY A 16 10.39 -7.56 -6.94
C GLY A 16 9.40 -7.94 -5.84
N PHE A 17 8.11 -7.65 -6.02
CA PHE A 17 7.06 -8.10 -5.12
C PHE A 17 6.78 -9.60 -5.33
N LYS A 18 6.56 -10.32 -4.22
CA LYS A 18 6.24 -11.75 -4.25
C LYS A 18 4.73 -12.03 -4.36
N GLY A 19 3.92 -10.95 -4.43
CA GLY A 19 2.48 -11.02 -4.54
C GLY A 19 1.99 -11.34 -5.96
N LEU A 20 0.69 -11.22 -6.20
CA LEU A 20 0.03 -11.47 -7.48
C LEU A 20 0.53 -10.55 -8.61
N TYR A 21 0.97 -9.36 -8.27
CA TYR A 21 1.50 -8.38 -9.22
C TYR A 21 3.00 -8.23 -9.01
N ASN A 22 3.78 -8.56 -10.05
CA ASN A 22 5.26 -8.50 -9.96
C ASN A 22 5.82 -7.09 -9.96
N SER A 23 5.03 -6.10 -10.38
CA SER A 23 5.43 -4.70 -10.45
C SER A 23 4.24 -3.76 -10.38
N PHE A 24 4.50 -2.55 -9.89
CA PHE A 24 3.55 -1.43 -9.85
C PHE A 24 4.13 -0.24 -10.60
N ARG A 25 3.28 0.52 -11.29
CA ARG A 25 3.66 1.81 -11.86
C ARG A 25 3.53 2.87 -10.78
N PHE A 26 4.52 3.74 -10.66
CA PHE A 26 4.43 4.88 -9.74
C PHE A 26 4.62 6.21 -10.48
N VAL A 27 4.01 7.25 -9.92
CA VAL A 27 4.23 8.65 -10.31
C VAL A 27 4.37 9.47 -9.03
N MET A 28 5.47 10.18 -8.90
CA MET A 28 5.72 11.06 -7.75
C MET A 28 5.84 12.50 -8.22
N PHE A 29 5.11 13.37 -7.56
CA PHE A 29 5.17 14.81 -7.74
C PHE A 29 5.79 15.44 -6.49
N VAL A 30 6.70 16.37 -6.70
CA VAL A 30 7.36 17.12 -5.63
C VAL A 30 7.29 18.60 -5.97
N ASP A 31 6.78 19.40 -5.06
CA ASP A 31 6.83 20.86 -5.10
C ASP A 31 7.42 21.41 -3.78
N ASP A 32 7.36 22.72 -3.59
CA ASP A 32 7.93 23.36 -2.38
C ASP A 32 7.18 23.00 -1.10
N ASP A 33 5.89 22.69 -1.20
CA ASP A 33 4.98 22.49 -0.08
C ASP A 33 4.74 21.03 0.23
N VAL A 34 4.58 20.18 -0.82
CA VAL A 34 4.18 18.78 -0.66
C VAL A 34 4.96 17.85 -1.60
N ALA A 35 5.09 16.60 -1.16
CA ALA A 35 5.46 15.48 -2.02
C ALA A 35 4.35 14.45 -2.03
N GLN A 36 3.96 13.99 -3.21
CA GLN A 36 2.88 13.04 -3.45
C GLN A 36 3.41 11.85 -4.23
N ASN A 37 3.02 10.66 -3.84
CA ASN A 37 3.33 9.45 -4.59
C ASN A 37 2.06 8.64 -4.85
N TYR A 38 1.91 8.21 -6.09
CA TYR A 38 0.84 7.35 -6.57
C TYR A 38 1.44 6.05 -7.07
N ALA A 39 1.05 4.94 -6.49
CA ALA A 39 1.32 3.63 -7.06
C ALA A 39 0.02 3.08 -7.66
N THR A 40 0.08 2.55 -8.89
CA THR A 40 -1.09 2.12 -9.67
C THR A 40 -0.99 0.64 -9.97
N LEU A 41 -2.11 -0.08 -9.82
CA LEU A 41 -2.23 -1.47 -10.24
C LEU A 41 -2.10 -1.60 -11.76
N PRO A 42 -1.48 -2.67 -12.27
CA PRO A 42 -1.32 -2.88 -13.72
C PRO A 42 -2.58 -3.43 -14.40
N VAL A 43 -3.74 -3.33 -13.76
CA VAL A 43 -5.04 -3.83 -14.25
C VAL A 43 -6.11 -2.75 -14.12
N SER A 44 -7.15 -2.84 -14.94
CA SER A 44 -8.34 -2.00 -14.89
C SER A 44 -9.55 -2.83 -14.43
N PHE A 45 -10.41 -2.25 -13.61
CA PHE A 45 -11.62 -2.87 -13.05
C PHE A 45 -12.88 -2.18 -13.59
N LYS A 46 -12.88 -1.88 -14.90
CA LYS A 46 -13.93 -1.11 -15.55
C LYS A 46 -15.32 -1.77 -15.45
N ASP A 47 -15.36 -3.08 -15.51
CA ASP A 47 -16.60 -3.84 -15.53
C ASP A 47 -17.13 -4.15 -14.12
N GLU A 48 -16.29 -4.02 -13.08
CA GLU A 48 -16.61 -4.34 -11.67
C GLU A 48 -16.60 -3.10 -10.77
N LEU A 49 -16.90 -1.92 -11.32
CA LEU A 49 -16.82 -0.64 -10.60
C LEU A 49 -17.54 -0.62 -9.24
N PRO A 50 -18.80 -1.11 -9.11
CA PRO A 50 -19.51 -1.06 -7.82
C PRO A 50 -18.84 -1.91 -6.73
N GLN A 51 -18.49 -3.14 -7.05
CA GLN A 51 -17.84 -4.08 -6.11
C GLN A 51 -16.45 -3.59 -5.72
N MET A 52 -15.71 -3.07 -6.69
CA MET A 52 -14.39 -2.54 -6.46
C MET A 52 -14.42 -1.25 -5.64
N ALA A 53 -15.40 -0.37 -5.85
CA ALA A 53 -15.59 0.82 -5.03
C ALA A 53 -15.95 0.47 -3.58
N GLU A 54 -16.77 -0.56 -3.36
CA GLU A 54 -17.07 -1.06 -2.02
C GLU A 54 -15.81 -1.61 -1.35
N PHE A 55 -15.03 -2.44 -2.05
CA PHE A 55 -13.77 -2.99 -1.54
C PHE A 55 -12.80 -1.89 -1.12
N ILE A 56 -12.58 -0.89 -1.99
CA ILE A 56 -11.72 0.28 -1.72
C ILE A 56 -12.23 1.07 -0.51
N THR A 57 -13.52 1.31 -0.42
CA THR A 57 -14.12 2.05 0.69
C THR A 57 -13.89 1.34 2.02
N ARG A 58 -14.07 0.02 2.05
CA ARG A 58 -13.82 -0.81 3.24
C ARG A 58 -12.34 -0.83 3.60
N ALA A 59 -11.43 -0.98 2.62
CA ALA A 59 -9.99 -0.93 2.83
C ALA A 59 -9.55 0.41 3.44
N ASN A 60 -10.03 1.52 2.90
CA ASN A 60 -9.69 2.87 3.34
C ASN A 60 -10.12 3.16 4.78
N TYR A 61 -11.22 2.54 5.26
CA TYR A 61 -11.72 2.78 6.62
C TYR A 61 -10.70 2.41 7.69
N GLY A 62 -9.85 1.40 7.46
CA GLY A 62 -8.81 0.95 8.39
C GLY A 62 -7.43 1.57 8.18
N LEU A 63 -7.20 2.35 7.12
CA LEU A 63 -5.89 2.89 6.79
C LEU A 63 -5.54 4.11 7.65
N LYS A 64 -4.30 4.12 8.15
CA LYS A 64 -3.77 5.24 8.92
C LYS A 64 -3.15 6.32 8.04
N TYR A 65 -2.52 5.94 6.94
CA TYR A 65 -1.83 6.83 6.00
C TYR A 65 -2.20 6.48 4.57
N GLY A 66 -2.46 7.51 3.77
CA GLY A 66 -2.83 7.37 2.38
C GLY A 66 -4.23 6.80 2.16
N ALA A 67 -4.57 6.58 0.91
CA ALA A 67 -5.86 6.00 0.52
C ALA A 67 -5.77 5.32 -0.84
N PHE A 68 -6.59 4.32 -1.06
CA PHE A 68 -6.91 3.82 -2.40
C PHE A 68 -7.88 4.77 -3.09
N GLU A 69 -7.65 5.01 -4.35
CA GLU A 69 -8.49 5.81 -5.23
C GLU A 69 -8.81 5.03 -6.49
N MET A 70 -10.01 5.21 -7.02
CA MET A 70 -10.43 4.60 -8.28
C MET A 70 -10.91 5.64 -9.26
N ASN A 71 -10.44 5.55 -10.50
CA ASN A 71 -10.96 6.33 -11.60
C ASN A 71 -12.17 5.60 -12.21
N TYR A 72 -13.35 6.17 -12.07
CA TYR A 72 -14.60 5.60 -12.59
C TYR A 72 -14.70 5.60 -14.12
N ASP A 73 -13.91 6.44 -14.81
CA ASP A 73 -13.94 6.49 -16.27
C ASP A 73 -13.26 5.29 -16.91
N ASN A 74 -12.19 4.78 -16.28
CA ASN A 74 -11.39 3.70 -16.84
C ASN A 74 -11.14 2.51 -15.90
N GLY A 75 -11.62 2.56 -14.65
CA GLY A 75 -11.45 1.49 -13.68
C GLY A 75 -10.03 1.35 -13.09
N ASP A 76 -9.14 2.31 -13.33
CA ASP A 76 -7.79 2.27 -12.74
C ASP A 76 -7.86 2.45 -11.22
N VAL A 77 -7.10 1.63 -10.49
CA VAL A 77 -6.95 1.73 -9.04
C VAL A 77 -5.51 2.09 -8.70
N ARG A 78 -5.36 3.06 -7.80
CA ARG A 78 -4.07 3.51 -7.30
C ARG A 78 -4.11 3.71 -5.78
N PHE A 79 -2.95 3.63 -5.16
CA PHE A 79 -2.75 4.10 -3.79
C PHE A 79 -2.07 5.46 -3.80
N HIS A 80 -2.63 6.40 -3.06
CA HIS A 80 -2.14 7.78 -2.95
C HIS A 80 -1.60 8.05 -1.55
N LEU A 81 -0.41 8.65 -1.47
CA LEU A 81 0.22 9.11 -0.24
C LEU A 81 0.80 10.50 -0.43
N THR A 82 0.57 11.39 0.53
CA THR A 82 1.07 12.76 0.52
C THR A 82 1.68 13.13 1.86
N PHE A 83 2.84 13.78 1.84
CA PHE A 83 3.45 14.40 3.00
C PHE A 83 3.85 15.85 2.73
N PRO A 84 3.73 16.76 3.73
CA PRO A 84 4.32 18.09 3.64
C PRO A 84 5.85 18.01 3.51
N MET A 85 6.42 18.81 2.62
CA MET A 85 7.88 18.87 2.42
C MET A 85 8.64 19.28 3.69
N ALA A 86 8.04 20.15 4.52
CA ALA A 86 8.64 20.50 5.81
C ALA A 86 8.79 19.27 6.74
N ALA A 87 7.80 18.38 6.74
CA ALA A 87 7.88 17.14 7.54
C ALA A 87 8.94 16.18 6.99
N ILE A 88 9.03 16.02 5.66
CA ILE A 88 10.05 15.16 5.02
C ILE A 88 11.47 15.67 5.29
N ARG A 89 11.67 17.00 5.28
CA ARG A 89 12.97 17.61 5.61
C ARG A 89 13.37 17.40 7.07
N ALA A 90 12.38 17.36 7.97
CA ALA A 90 12.59 17.11 9.40
C ALA A 90 12.86 15.64 9.72
N ASP A 91 12.21 14.72 9.01
CA ASP A 91 12.31 13.28 9.25
C ASP A 91 12.45 12.49 7.93
N LYS A 92 13.65 11.94 7.70
CA LYS A 92 13.95 11.13 6.51
C LYS A 92 13.14 9.82 6.44
N MET A 93 12.58 9.35 7.57
CA MET A 93 11.72 8.17 7.57
C MET A 93 10.45 8.44 6.75
N LEU A 94 9.91 9.65 6.76
CA LEU A 94 8.74 10.02 5.95
C LEU A 94 9.03 9.93 4.45
N LEU A 95 10.26 10.23 4.01
CA LEU A 95 10.65 10.01 2.62
C LEU A 95 10.65 8.52 2.26
N GLN A 96 11.18 7.67 3.14
CA GLN A 96 11.16 6.21 2.92
C GLN A 96 9.71 5.69 2.86
N MET A 97 8.84 6.17 3.75
CA MET A 97 7.41 5.84 3.72
C MET A 97 6.74 6.32 2.42
N LEU A 98 7.02 7.55 1.97
CA LEU A 98 6.48 8.10 0.74
C LEU A 98 6.83 7.21 -0.46
N LEU A 99 8.06 6.70 -0.52
CA LEU A 99 8.53 5.88 -1.63
C LEU A 99 8.00 4.44 -1.59
N ALA A 100 7.95 3.83 -0.42
CA ALA A 100 7.71 2.39 -0.29
C ALA A 100 6.24 2.04 0.02
N LEU A 101 5.57 2.82 0.87
CA LEU A 101 4.26 2.47 1.40
C LEU A 101 3.18 2.30 0.32
N PRO A 102 3.09 3.14 -0.73
CA PRO A 102 2.07 2.96 -1.77
C PRO A 102 2.14 1.60 -2.46
N ALA A 103 3.33 1.13 -2.82
CA ALA A 103 3.51 -0.17 -3.44
C ALA A 103 3.25 -1.33 -2.44
N GLN A 104 3.69 -1.19 -1.19
CA GLN A 104 3.42 -2.17 -0.13
C GLN A 104 1.91 -2.32 0.14
N MET A 105 1.15 -1.22 0.11
CA MET A 105 -0.30 -1.27 0.27
C MET A 105 -0.98 -1.98 -0.89
N LEU A 106 -0.57 -1.70 -2.13
CA LEU A 106 -1.08 -2.42 -3.29
C LEU A 106 -0.77 -3.91 -3.22
N ASP A 107 0.45 -4.29 -2.84
CA ASP A 107 0.86 -5.70 -2.69
C ASP A 107 0.04 -6.41 -1.60
N LYS A 108 -0.13 -5.76 -0.45
CA LYS A 108 -0.92 -6.28 0.68
C LYS A 108 -2.36 -6.60 0.30
N TYR A 109 -3.02 -5.71 -0.46
CA TYR A 109 -4.41 -5.87 -0.85
C TYR A 109 -4.58 -6.56 -2.22
N ALA A 110 -3.49 -6.93 -2.91
CA ALA A 110 -3.49 -7.52 -4.24
C ALA A 110 -4.40 -8.75 -4.37
N LYS A 111 -4.36 -9.63 -3.37
CA LYS A 111 -5.21 -10.82 -3.33
C LYS A 111 -6.69 -10.45 -3.29
N GLY A 112 -7.07 -9.51 -2.41
CA GLY A 112 -8.46 -9.05 -2.29
C GLY A 112 -8.97 -8.40 -3.56
N PHE A 113 -8.17 -7.53 -4.20
CA PHE A 113 -8.51 -6.96 -5.51
C PHE A 113 -8.79 -8.05 -6.55
N THR A 114 -7.96 -9.09 -6.60
CA THR A 114 -8.12 -10.20 -7.55
C THR A 114 -9.34 -11.06 -7.23
N GLU A 115 -9.59 -11.37 -5.97
CA GLU A 115 -10.74 -12.19 -5.55
C GLU A 115 -12.08 -11.51 -5.84
N VAL A 116 -12.16 -10.18 -5.64
CA VAL A 116 -13.34 -9.38 -5.99
C VAL A 116 -13.49 -9.27 -7.51
N PHE A 117 -12.40 -9.02 -8.24
CA PHE A 117 -12.42 -8.93 -9.71
C PHE A 117 -12.88 -10.22 -10.39
N MET A 118 -12.49 -11.37 -9.84
CA MET A 118 -12.85 -12.69 -10.38
C MET A 118 -14.19 -13.23 -9.82
N ASP A 119 -14.93 -12.42 -9.08
CA ASP A 119 -16.19 -12.79 -8.41
C ASP A 119 -16.06 -14.04 -7.51
N LEU A 120 -14.86 -14.23 -6.92
CA LEU A 120 -14.58 -15.34 -6.01
C LEU A 120 -15.02 -15.05 -4.58
N LYS A 121 -15.05 -13.77 -4.20
CA LYS A 121 -15.46 -13.27 -2.89
C LYS A 121 -16.18 -11.95 -2.99
N THR A 122 -17.07 -11.73 -2.04
CA THR A 122 -17.65 -10.40 -1.82
C THR A 122 -16.57 -9.42 -1.33
N PRO A 123 -16.73 -8.10 -1.54
CA PRO A 123 -15.82 -7.09 -1.00
C PRO A 123 -15.60 -7.22 0.51
N GLU A 124 -16.66 -7.57 1.26
CA GLU A 124 -16.58 -7.77 2.72
C GLU A 124 -15.70 -8.97 3.11
N GLU A 125 -15.85 -10.11 2.45
CA GLU A 125 -15.05 -11.31 2.70
C GLU A 125 -13.58 -11.08 2.33
N ALA A 126 -13.32 -10.47 1.18
CA ALA A 126 -11.98 -10.18 0.71
C ALA A 126 -11.21 -9.23 1.65
N ILE A 127 -11.87 -8.20 2.20
CA ILE A 127 -11.26 -7.30 3.19
C ILE A 127 -10.93 -8.04 4.48
N LYS A 128 -11.84 -8.85 5.01
CA LYS A 128 -11.59 -9.64 6.23
C LYS A 128 -10.32 -10.49 6.09
N ASP A 129 -10.15 -11.15 4.94
CA ASP A 129 -8.96 -11.96 4.69
C ASP A 129 -7.66 -11.14 4.62
N CYS A 130 -7.69 -9.97 3.96
CA CYS A 130 -6.53 -9.09 3.92
C CYS A 130 -6.13 -8.55 5.30
N GLU A 131 -7.10 -8.29 6.18
CA GLU A 131 -6.86 -7.78 7.53
C GLU A 131 -6.46 -8.89 8.51
N MET A 132 -7.03 -10.08 8.42
CA MET A 132 -6.68 -11.22 9.25
C MET A 132 -5.24 -11.69 8.99
N CYS A 133 -4.82 -11.75 7.73
CA CYS A 133 -3.45 -12.09 7.36
C CYS A 133 -2.44 -11.16 8.04
N MET A 134 -2.73 -9.87 8.13
CA MET A 134 -1.88 -8.90 8.82
C MET A 134 -1.77 -9.15 10.34
N LEU A 135 -2.88 -9.51 10.99
CA LEU A 135 -2.87 -9.81 12.42
C LEU A 135 -2.04 -11.06 12.73
N ASP A 136 -2.11 -12.06 11.88
CA ASP A 136 -1.34 -13.29 12.03
C ASP A 136 0.16 -13.07 11.78
N GLU A 137 0.53 -12.22 10.81
CA GLU A 137 1.91 -11.80 10.57
C GLU A 137 2.49 -11.00 11.76
N ILE A 138 1.70 -10.08 12.35
CA ILE A 138 2.11 -9.32 13.54
C ILE A 138 2.29 -10.25 14.73
N ARG A 139 1.39 -11.23 14.92
CA ARG A 139 1.49 -12.23 15.99
C ARG A 139 2.73 -13.09 15.81
N ALA A 140 2.98 -13.58 14.60
CA ALA A 140 4.16 -14.38 14.28
C ALA A 140 5.47 -13.64 14.56
N LYS A 141 5.58 -12.38 14.12
CA LYS A 141 6.75 -11.53 14.40
C LYS A 141 6.92 -11.23 15.89
N ARG A 142 5.83 -10.97 16.61
CA ARG A 142 5.89 -10.81 18.07
C ARG A 142 6.42 -12.06 18.75
N ASP A 143 5.93 -13.21 18.36
CA ASP A 143 6.33 -14.49 18.96
C ASP A 143 7.79 -14.86 18.63
N GLU A 144 8.29 -14.46 17.46
CA GLU A 144 9.70 -14.55 17.08
C GLU A 144 10.58 -13.65 17.96
N ILE A 145 10.20 -12.38 18.15
CA ILE A 145 10.92 -11.43 19.00
C ILE A 145 10.96 -11.89 20.46
N LEU A 146 9.87 -12.48 20.97
CA LEU A 146 9.80 -12.95 22.35
C LEU A 146 10.62 -14.24 22.58
N LYS A 147 10.89 -15.04 21.55
CA LYS A 147 11.75 -16.24 21.62
C LYS A 147 13.25 -15.92 21.54
N ALA A 148 13.63 -14.84 20.88
CA ALA A 148 15.03 -14.46 20.69
C ALA A 148 15.85 -14.27 22.00
N PRO A 149 15.31 -13.82 23.14
CA PRO A 149 16.07 -13.67 24.36
C PRO A 149 16.44 -14.99 25.08
N GLU A 150 15.69 -16.07 24.87
CA GLU A 150 15.96 -17.36 25.56
C GLU A 150 17.15 -18.14 24.99
N GLU A 151 17.47 -17.96 23.71
CA GLU A 151 18.64 -18.59 23.08
C GLU A 151 19.94 -17.84 23.41
N ALA A 152 19.90 -16.52 23.54
CA ALA A 152 21.07 -15.70 23.87
C ALA A 152 21.56 -15.88 25.32
N ILE A 153 20.73 -16.37 26.24
CA ILE A 153 21.12 -16.62 27.63
C ILE A 153 21.83 -17.97 27.79
N LYS A 154 21.53 -18.96 26.97
CA LYS A 154 22.14 -20.29 27.04
C LYS A 154 23.61 -20.32 26.62
N ASP A 155 24.03 -19.39 25.76
CA ASP A 155 25.43 -19.32 25.28
C ASP A 155 26.38 -18.55 26.26
N CYS A 156 25.84 -17.96 27.34
CA CYS A 156 26.63 -17.30 28.38
C CYS A 156 26.91 -18.16 29.64
N GLU A 157 26.38 -19.38 29.71
CA GLU A 157 26.61 -20.30 30.86
C GLU A 157 27.49 -21.53 30.51
N GLY A 158 28.32 -21.40 29.44
CA GLY A 158 29.26 -22.43 28.99
C GLY A 158 30.71 -22.05 29.24
#